data_4116a0c9d7f15acd1d16644be0addd2a
#
_entry.id   4116a0c9d7f15acd1d16644be0addd2a
#
_cell.length_a   1.000
_cell.length_b   1.000
_cell.length_c   1.000
_cell.angle_alpha   90.00
_cell.angle_beta   90.00
_cell.angle_gamma   90.00
#
_symmetry.space_group_name_H-M   'P 1'
#
loop_
_entity.id
_entity.type
_entity.pdbx_description
1 polymer ?
#
loop_
_entity_poly.entity_id
_entity_poly.type
_entity_poly.pdbx_seq_one_letter_code
_entity_poly.pdbx_strand_id
1 'polypeptide(L)'
;MEGSANKLAVIDLDGTIFFTDKCTMEACNKILGKKLTREEVRKCPREIKSLIYDLACTDFAGYAETNQTMIKKINSMKNAGYKIVILTGRNTRVEPNTIALLKKNAVYFDEIYHNPDNSIHDEEFKAEKLSEISDNYESVEVYEDKADNIEYIRGKLPLDKFIFYSVQKGEISRV
;
A
#
# COMPACT_ATOMS: atom_id res chain seq x y z
N MET A 1 -2.05 -23.01 27.90
CA MET A 1 -2.54 -22.07 26.88
C MET A 1 -1.34 -21.81 25.98
N GLU A 2 -1.33 -22.43 24.81
CA GLU A 2 -0.33 -22.08 23.78
C GLU A 2 -0.53 -20.62 23.43
N GLY A 3 0.48 -19.79 23.67
CA GLY A 3 0.45 -18.38 23.31
C GLY A 3 0.20 -18.27 21.81
N SER A 4 -0.89 -17.67 21.42
CA SER A 4 -1.16 -17.32 20.03
C SER A 4 0.06 -16.55 19.51
N ALA A 5 0.77 -17.11 18.54
CA ALA A 5 1.91 -16.44 17.91
C ALA A 5 1.49 -15.02 17.52
N ASN A 6 2.23 -14.01 17.96
CA ASN A 6 1.91 -12.62 17.69
C ASN A 6 2.24 -12.33 16.21
N LYS A 7 1.22 -12.20 15.37
CA LYS A 7 1.33 -12.13 13.92
C LYS A 7 0.91 -10.76 13.38
N LEU A 8 1.73 -10.21 12.49
CA LEU A 8 1.50 -8.94 11.82
C LEU A 8 1.30 -9.18 10.31
N ALA A 9 0.29 -8.56 9.72
CA ALA A 9 0.18 -8.43 8.27
C ALA A 9 0.29 -6.96 7.89
N VAL A 10 1.27 -6.63 7.05
CA VAL A 10 1.50 -5.29 6.53
C VAL A 10 1.15 -5.29 5.05
N ILE A 11 0.24 -4.40 4.66
CA ILE A 11 -0.40 -4.45 3.36
C ILE A 11 -0.27 -3.09 2.68
N ASP A 12 0.34 -3.06 1.50
CA ASP A 12 0.33 -1.89 0.63
C ASP A 12 -1.09 -1.58 0.13
N LEU A 13 -1.30 -0.36 -0.33
CA LEU A 13 -2.62 0.12 -0.74
C LEU A 13 -2.82 0.11 -2.25
N ASP A 14 -1.98 0.86 -2.99
CA ASP A 14 -2.16 1.14 -4.42
C ASP A 14 -1.56 0.06 -5.31
N GLY A 15 -2.39 -0.72 -5.97
CA GLY A 15 -2.01 -1.92 -6.73
C GLY A 15 -2.21 -3.20 -5.92
N THR A 16 -2.36 -3.09 -4.60
CA THR A 16 -2.52 -4.22 -3.67
C THR A 16 -3.96 -4.34 -3.17
N ILE A 17 -4.49 -3.37 -2.43
CA ILE A 17 -5.89 -3.33 -1.97
C ILE A 17 -6.79 -2.71 -3.04
N PHE A 18 -6.32 -1.66 -3.70
CA PHE A 18 -7.05 -0.95 -4.75
C PHE A 18 -6.28 -0.88 -6.06
N PHE A 19 -6.93 -1.16 -7.16
CA PHE A 19 -6.44 -0.85 -8.50
C PHE A 19 -6.74 0.63 -8.80
N THR A 20 -5.70 1.47 -8.86
CA THR A 20 -5.81 2.93 -8.94
C THR A 20 -5.30 3.52 -10.26
N ASP A 21 -5.03 2.71 -11.26
CA ASP A 21 -4.54 3.17 -12.57
C ASP A 21 -5.49 4.17 -13.22
N LYS A 22 -6.81 3.90 -13.17
CA LYS A 22 -7.83 4.79 -13.72
C LYS A 22 -7.88 6.13 -12.98
N CYS A 23 -7.70 6.14 -11.65
CA CYS A 23 -7.61 7.37 -10.85
C CYS A 23 -6.45 8.24 -11.35
N THR A 24 -5.28 7.62 -11.55
CA THR A 24 -4.07 8.30 -12.05
C THR A 24 -4.27 8.82 -13.48
N MET A 25 -4.85 8.01 -14.37
CA MET A 25 -5.12 8.42 -15.76
C MET A 25 -6.06 9.60 -15.85
N GLU A 26 -7.14 9.64 -15.07
CA GLU A 26 -8.09 10.77 -15.07
C GLU A 26 -7.47 12.03 -14.44
N ALA A 27 -6.65 11.89 -13.40
CA ALA A 27 -5.88 12.99 -12.84
C ALA A 27 -4.89 13.58 -13.86
N CYS A 28 -4.17 12.72 -14.60
CA CYS A 28 -3.30 13.15 -15.70
C CYS A 28 -4.06 13.90 -16.78
N ASN A 29 -5.20 13.37 -17.19
CA ASN A 29 -6.04 14.03 -18.21
C ASN A 29 -6.48 15.42 -17.74
N LYS A 30 -6.84 15.58 -16.48
CA LYS A 30 -7.23 16.87 -15.89
C LYS A 30 -6.08 17.87 -15.86
N ILE A 31 -4.87 17.45 -15.52
CA ILE A 31 -3.71 18.33 -15.33
C ILE A 31 -2.98 18.61 -16.66
N LEU A 32 -2.81 17.57 -17.50
CA LEU A 32 -1.95 17.60 -18.67
C LEU A 32 -2.70 17.54 -20.01
N GLY A 33 -4.03 17.37 -19.97
CA GLY A 33 -4.84 17.16 -21.18
C GLY A 33 -4.58 15.83 -21.89
N LYS A 34 -3.92 14.86 -21.24
CA LYS A 34 -3.62 13.54 -21.79
C LYS A 34 -3.61 12.47 -20.71
N LYS A 35 -3.96 11.24 -21.08
CA LYS A 35 -3.90 10.08 -20.18
C LYS A 35 -2.51 9.47 -20.21
N LEU A 36 -1.90 9.32 -19.05
CA LEU A 36 -0.60 8.68 -18.86
C LEU A 36 -0.75 7.44 -17.99
N THR A 37 0.06 6.43 -18.24
CA THR A 37 0.23 5.28 -17.36
C THR A 37 0.98 5.68 -16.09
N ARG A 38 0.92 4.87 -15.03
CA ARG A 38 1.70 5.11 -13.80
C ARG A 38 3.20 5.19 -14.08
N GLU A 39 3.71 4.39 -15.02
CA GLU A 39 5.11 4.40 -15.39
C GLU A 39 5.52 5.71 -16.08
N GLU A 40 4.67 6.24 -16.96
CA GLU A 40 4.91 7.54 -17.59
C GLU A 40 4.84 8.68 -16.58
N VAL A 41 3.90 8.62 -15.60
CA VAL A 41 3.81 9.60 -14.51
C VAL A 41 5.08 9.61 -13.66
N ARG A 42 5.72 8.46 -13.43
CA ARG A 42 6.99 8.39 -12.68
C ARG A 42 8.10 9.22 -13.31
N LYS A 43 8.04 9.43 -14.63
CA LYS A 43 9.01 10.25 -15.41
C LYS A 43 8.69 11.74 -15.43
N CYS A 44 7.52 12.15 -14.91
CA CYS A 44 7.15 13.55 -14.82
C CYS A 44 7.98 14.30 -13.76
N PRO A 45 8.14 15.64 -13.89
CA PRO A 45 8.69 16.48 -12.83
C PRO A 45 7.98 16.23 -11.49
N ARG A 46 8.72 16.37 -10.38
CA ARG A 46 8.24 16.04 -9.03
C ARG A 46 6.94 16.76 -8.68
N GLU A 47 6.87 18.06 -9.00
CA GLU A 47 5.71 18.90 -8.70
C GLU A 47 4.46 18.42 -9.44
N ILE A 48 4.60 18.10 -10.72
CA ILE A 48 3.51 17.57 -11.56
C ILE A 48 3.07 16.21 -11.05
N LYS A 49 4.04 15.34 -10.74
CA LYS A 49 3.78 13.99 -10.19
C LYS A 49 3.02 14.07 -8.86
N SER A 50 3.41 14.97 -7.96
CA SER A 50 2.73 15.17 -6.68
C SER A 50 1.28 15.61 -6.88
N LEU A 51 1.03 16.59 -7.76
CA LEU A 51 -0.32 17.07 -8.09
C LEU A 51 -1.19 15.95 -8.68
N ILE A 52 -0.63 15.13 -9.59
CA ILE A 52 -1.36 14.01 -10.19
C ILE A 52 -1.79 13.01 -9.11
N TYR A 53 -0.88 12.60 -8.22
CA TYR A 53 -1.20 11.63 -7.18
C TYR A 53 -2.15 12.19 -6.13
N ASP A 54 -2.00 13.45 -5.72
CA ASP A 54 -2.94 14.10 -4.80
C ASP A 54 -4.35 14.13 -5.41
N LEU A 55 -4.47 14.52 -6.67
CA LEU A 55 -5.76 14.58 -7.37
C LEU A 55 -6.37 13.18 -7.61
N ALA A 56 -5.53 12.18 -7.91
CA ALA A 56 -5.96 10.80 -8.05
C ALA A 56 -6.54 10.24 -6.74
N CYS A 57 -5.98 10.65 -5.59
CA CYS A 57 -6.43 10.22 -4.27
C CYS A 57 -7.60 11.04 -3.70
N THR A 58 -7.93 12.19 -4.30
CA THR A 58 -9.02 13.07 -3.88
C THR A 58 -10.18 13.02 -4.89
N ASP A 59 -10.14 13.83 -5.93
CA ASP A 59 -11.23 14.02 -6.88
C ASP A 59 -11.56 12.76 -7.69
N PHE A 60 -10.53 11.96 -7.98
CA PHE A 60 -10.66 10.73 -8.77
C PHE A 60 -10.62 9.44 -7.96
N ALA A 61 -10.58 9.50 -6.63
CA ALA A 61 -10.59 8.32 -5.76
C ALA A 61 -11.77 7.37 -6.02
N GLY A 62 -12.88 7.90 -6.52
CA GLY A 62 -14.08 7.12 -6.87
C GLY A 62 -13.89 6.13 -8.01
N TYR A 63 -12.84 6.22 -8.80
CA TYR A 63 -12.49 5.26 -9.85
C TYR A 63 -11.63 4.09 -9.36
N ALA A 64 -11.25 4.07 -8.09
CA ALA A 64 -10.50 2.96 -7.52
C ALA A 64 -11.39 1.70 -7.46
N GLU A 65 -10.83 0.60 -7.94
CA GLU A 65 -11.50 -0.71 -7.91
C GLU A 65 -10.85 -1.58 -6.82
N THR A 66 -11.68 -2.28 -6.03
CA THR A 66 -11.18 -3.15 -4.96
C THR A 66 -10.64 -4.48 -5.50
N ASN A 67 -9.47 -4.88 -5.00
CA ASN A 67 -8.96 -6.23 -5.17
C ASN A 67 -9.70 -7.19 -4.22
N GLN A 68 -10.73 -7.88 -4.73
CA GLN A 68 -11.56 -8.77 -3.93
C GLN A 68 -10.78 -9.94 -3.33
N THR A 69 -9.72 -10.41 -3.99
CA THR A 69 -8.83 -11.45 -3.45
C THR A 69 -8.13 -10.96 -2.19
N MET A 70 -7.61 -9.71 -2.22
CA MET A 70 -6.94 -9.12 -1.06
C MET A 70 -7.92 -8.84 0.08
N ILE A 71 -9.14 -8.38 -0.21
CA ILE A 71 -10.18 -8.19 0.82
C ILE A 71 -10.51 -9.50 1.54
N LYS A 72 -10.69 -10.60 0.79
CA LYS A 72 -10.91 -11.94 1.38
C LYS A 72 -9.72 -12.37 2.24
N LYS A 73 -8.49 -12.13 1.76
CA LYS A 73 -7.27 -12.46 2.52
C LYS A 73 -7.18 -11.66 3.82
N ILE A 74 -7.45 -10.34 3.80
CA ILE A 74 -7.51 -9.48 4.99
C ILE A 74 -8.50 -10.04 6.02
N ASN A 75 -9.72 -10.37 5.59
CA ASN A 75 -10.74 -10.92 6.49
C ASN A 75 -10.32 -12.27 7.10
N SER A 76 -9.67 -13.13 6.31
CA SER A 76 -9.13 -14.40 6.79
C SER A 76 -8.03 -14.19 7.85
N MET A 77 -7.09 -13.27 7.60
CA MET A 77 -6.01 -12.94 8.54
C MET A 77 -6.56 -12.33 9.83
N LYS A 78 -7.53 -11.39 9.73
CA LYS A 78 -8.25 -10.86 10.89
C LYS A 78 -8.83 -11.97 11.75
N ASN A 79 -9.56 -12.91 11.13
CA ASN A 79 -10.17 -14.04 11.83
C ASN A 79 -9.13 -15.00 12.46
N ALA A 80 -7.93 -15.05 11.89
CA ALA A 80 -6.80 -15.81 12.39
C ALA A 80 -5.97 -15.05 13.46
N GLY A 81 -6.43 -13.88 13.90
CA GLY A 81 -5.82 -13.09 14.97
C GLY A 81 -4.60 -12.25 14.57
N TYR A 82 -4.41 -12.00 13.27
CA TYR A 82 -3.37 -11.06 12.83
C TYR A 82 -3.72 -9.63 13.20
N LYS A 83 -2.73 -8.85 13.59
CA LYS A 83 -2.78 -7.39 13.52
C LYS A 83 -2.67 -6.98 12.05
N ILE A 84 -3.59 -6.14 11.57
CA ILE A 84 -3.63 -5.70 10.18
C ILE A 84 -3.18 -4.23 10.09
N VAL A 85 -2.08 -3.99 9.42
CA VAL A 85 -1.52 -2.65 9.20
C VAL A 85 -1.50 -2.33 7.72
N ILE A 86 -2.01 -1.17 7.34
CA ILE A 86 -1.85 -0.62 6.00
C ILE A 86 -0.62 0.29 6.00
N LEU A 87 0.30 0.06 5.06
CA LEU A 87 1.51 0.84 4.91
C LEU A 87 1.60 1.37 3.48
N THR A 88 1.34 2.68 3.29
CA THR A 88 1.17 3.27 1.97
C THR A 88 2.16 4.40 1.70
N GLY A 89 2.67 4.48 0.47
CA GLY A 89 3.45 5.61 -0.03
C GLY A 89 2.64 6.90 -0.25
N ARG A 90 1.30 6.86 -0.06
CA ARG A 90 0.49 8.08 -0.12
C ARG A 90 0.92 9.06 0.95
N ASN A 91 0.94 10.35 0.60
CA ASN A 91 1.28 11.40 1.56
C ASN A 91 0.18 11.58 2.61
N THR A 92 0.56 12.01 3.82
CA THR A 92 -0.36 12.32 4.94
C THR A 92 -1.44 13.35 4.58
N ARG A 93 -1.20 14.22 3.60
CA ARG A 93 -2.21 15.21 3.13
C ARG A 93 -3.50 14.57 2.61
N VAL A 94 -3.40 13.36 2.04
CA VAL A 94 -4.56 12.63 1.50
C VAL A 94 -5.07 11.54 2.44
N GLU A 95 -4.59 11.50 3.68
CA GLU A 95 -5.01 10.53 4.69
C GLU A 95 -6.53 10.50 4.92
N PRO A 96 -7.24 11.63 5.09
CA PRO A 96 -8.70 11.62 5.28
C PRO A 96 -9.43 10.95 4.11
N ASN A 97 -9.00 11.22 2.87
CA ASN A 97 -9.56 10.62 1.66
C ASN A 97 -9.28 9.12 1.58
N THR A 98 -8.07 8.71 1.97
CA THR A 98 -7.65 7.31 2.02
C THR A 98 -8.49 6.53 3.04
N ILE A 99 -8.66 7.06 4.24
CA ILE A 99 -9.50 6.44 5.28
C ILE A 99 -10.96 6.35 4.83
N ALA A 100 -11.49 7.40 4.20
CA ALA A 100 -12.84 7.40 3.66
C ALA A 100 -13.04 6.33 2.58
N LEU A 101 -12.05 6.15 1.67
CA LEU A 101 -12.06 5.11 0.64
C LEU A 101 -12.06 3.71 1.25
N LEU A 102 -11.21 3.45 2.24
CA LEU A 102 -11.14 2.18 2.95
C LEU A 102 -12.47 1.84 3.64
N LYS A 103 -13.04 2.80 4.38
CA LYS A 103 -14.33 2.64 5.07
C LYS A 103 -15.47 2.38 4.09
N LYS A 104 -15.54 3.14 2.99
CA LYS A 104 -16.57 2.98 1.94
C LYS A 104 -16.57 1.57 1.36
N ASN A 105 -15.40 0.95 1.27
CA ASN A 105 -15.22 -0.40 0.70
C ASN A 105 -15.14 -1.51 1.78
N ALA A 106 -15.50 -1.19 3.02
CA ALA A 106 -15.51 -2.11 4.16
C ALA A 106 -14.17 -2.86 4.36
N VAL A 107 -13.04 -2.22 4.05
CA VAL A 107 -11.71 -2.77 4.28
C VAL A 107 -11.36 -2.68 5.75
N TYR A 108 -11.08 -3.82 6.37
CA TYR A 108 -10.64 -3.86 7.75
C TYR A 108 -9.16 -3.53 7.87
N PHE A 109 -8.80 -2.76 8.87
CA PHE A 109 -7.43 -2.50 9.32
C PHE A 109 -7.43 -2.05 10.77
N ASP A 110 -6.34 -2.30 11.47
CA ASP A 110 -6.13 -1.84 12.86
C ASP A 110 -5.42 -0.49 12.87
N GLU A 111 -4.41 -0.34 12.00
CA GLU A 111 -3.58 0.87 11.88
C GLU A 111 -3.27 1.16 10.42
N ILE A 112 -2.97 2.43 10.13
CA ILE A 112 -2.52 2.89 8.82
C ILE A 112 -1.38 3.89 8.98
N TYR A 113 -0.35 3.75 8.15
CA TYR A 113 0.78 4.66 8.08
C TYR A 113 0.93 5.22 6.67
N HIS A 114 0.99 6.53 6.59
CA HIS A 114 1.21 7.30 5.37
C HIS A 114 2.63 7.83 5.31
N ASN A 115 3.18 7.99 4.11
CA ASN A 115 4.47 8.66 3.94
C ASN A 115 4.35 10.14 4.38
N PRO A 116 5.09 10.58 5.41
CA PRO A 116 4.96 11.94 5.93
C PRO A 116 5.51 13.00 4.99
N ASP A 117 6.47 12.63 4.13
CA ASP A 117 7.17 13.56 3.25
C ASP A 117 7.40 12.95 1.85
N ASN A 118 6.95 13.68 0.83
CA ASN A 118 7.15 13.31 -0.57
C ASN A 118 8.65 13.32 -1.00
N SER A 119 9.58 13.80 -0.15
CA SER A 119 11.03 13.69 -0.41
C SER A 119 11.59 12.32 -0.08
N ILE A 120 10.91 11.56 0.78
CA ILE A 120 11.30 10.19 1.14
C ILE A 120 10.75 9.23 0.09
N HIS A 121 11.59 8.37 -0.44
CA HIS A 121 11.18 7.33 -1.37
C HIS A 121 10.24 6.32 -0.70
N ASP A 122 9.28 5.78 -1.45
CA ASP A 122 8.26 4.86 -0.95
C ASP A 122 8.88 3.62 -0.28
N GLU A 123 9.88 3.02 -0.94
CA GLU A 123 10.60 1.85 -0.45
C GLU A 123 11.41 2.13 0.83
N GLU A 124 12.01 3.32 0.93
CA GLU A 124 12.77 3.76 2.09
C GLU A 124 11.86 3.95 3.31
N PHE A 125 10.79 4.73 3.13
CA PHE A 125 9.76 4.92 4.15
C PHE A 125 9.19 3.58 4.65
N LYS A 126 8.86 2.67 3.72
CA LYS A 126 8.29 1.38 4.07
C LYS A 126 9.27 0.49 4.83
N ALA A 127 10.53 0.47 4.43
CA ALA A 127 11.56 -0.32 5.13
C ALA A 127 11.77 0.19 6.57
N GLU A 128 11.88 1.50 6.77
CA GLU A 128 12.04 2.12 8.09
C GLU A 128 10.83 1.82 8.98
N LYS A 129 9.62 2.04 8.46
CA LYS A 129 8.39 1.80 9.23
C LYS A 129 8.19 0.32 9.56
N LEU A 130 8.48 -0.58 8.64
CA LEU A 130 8.46 -2.03 8.90
C LEU A 130 9.44 -2.43 9.99
N SER A 131 10.66 -1.89 9.99
CA SER A 131 11.62 -2.11 11.06
C SER A 131 11.05 -1.72 12.42
N GLU A 132 10.45 -0.51 12.50
CA GLU A 132 9.87 0.04 13.73
C GLU A 132 8.71 -0.81 14.28
N ILE A 133 7.74 -1.17 13.42
CA ILE A 133 6.50 -1.81 13.88
C ILE A 133 6.62 -3.33 14.06
N SER A 134 7.66 -3.97 13.49
CA SER A 134 7.77 -5.43 13.49
C SER A 134 8.37 -6.02 14.77
N ASP A 135 9.00 -5.23 15.65
CA ASP A 135 9.80 -5.72 16.77
C ASP A 135 9.04 -6.63 17.75
N ASN A 136 7.76 -6.38 17.93
CA ASN A 136 6.93 -7.13 18.88
C ASN A 136 6.21 -8.34 18.25
N TYR A 137 6.56 -8.71 17.00
CA TYR A 137 5.89 -9.78 16.28
C TYR A 137 6.84 -10.91 15.93
N GLU A 138 6.35 -12.14 16.08
CA GLU A 138 7.09 -13.38 15.78
C GLU A 138 7.07 -13.68 14.27
N SER A 139 6.02 -13.25 13.58
CA SER A 139 5.87 -13.43 12.13
C SER A 139 5.23 -12.21 11.50
N VAL A 140 5.80 -11.73 10.40
CA VAL A 140 5.36 -10.56 9.65
C VAL A 140 5.13 -10.94 8.18
N GLU A 141 3.89 -10.87 7.73
CA GLU A 141 3.54 -11.03 6.31
C GLU A 141 3.45 -9.67 5.64
N VAL A 142 4.16 -9.47 4.53
CA VAL A 142 4.19 -8.22 3.77
C VAL A 142 3.60 -8.45 2.39
N TYR A 143 2.61 -7.65 2.02
CA TYR A 143 1.88 -7.71 0.74
C TYR A 143 2.15 -6.43 -0.05
N GLU A 144 2.76 -6.54 -1.22
CA GLU A 144 3.24 -5.41 -2.03
C GLU A 144 3.09 -5.71 -3.53
N ASP A 145 2.70 -4.71 -4.34
CA ASP A 145 2.58 -4.85 -5.80
C ASP A 145 3.90 -4.56 -6.55
N LYS A 146 4.81 -3.80 -5.95
CA LYS A 146 6.06 -3.39 -6.58
C LYS A 146 7.22 -4.31 -6.19
N ALA A 147 7.76 -5.02 -7.17
CA ALA A 147 8.93 -5.89 -6.96
C ALA A 147 10.14 -5.13 -6.41
N ASP A 148 10.39 -3.90 -6.89
CA ASP A 148 11.50 -3.05 -6.44
C ASP A 148 11.37 -2.70 -4.94
N ASN A 149 10.15 -2.44 -4.45
CA ASN A 149 9.91 -2.22 -3.01
C ASN A 149 10.24 -3.48 -2.20
N ILE A 150 9.77 -4.65 -2.67
CA ILE A 150 10.05 -5.93 -1.99
C ILE A 150 11.56 -6.17 -1.92
N GLU A 151 12.27 -6.00 -3.03
CA GLU A 151 13.72 -6.21 -3.10
C GLU A 151 14.46 -5.26 -2.16
N TYR A 152 14.12 -3.97 -2.18
CA TYR A 152 14.71 -2.96 -1.29
C TYR A 152 14.50 -3.30 0.19
N ILE A 153 13.25 -3.62 0.57
CA ILE A 153 12.89 -3.94 1.95
C ILE A 153 13.63 -5.19 2.42
N ARG A 154 13.68 -6.25 1.59
CA ARG A 154 14.43 -7.49 1.88
C ARG A 154 15.91 -7.24 2.09
N GLY A 155 16.48 -6.27 1.38
CA GLY A 155 17.89 -5.88 1.55
C GLY A 155 18.20 -5.11 2.83
N LYS A 156 17.16 -4.61 3.54
CA LYS A 156 17.30 -3.77 4.72
C LYS A 156 16.92 -4.45 6.03
N LEU A 157 16.06 -5.48 5.99
CA LEU A 157 15.50 -6.10 7.19
C LEU A 157 16.06 -7.52 7.42
N PRO A 158 16.15 -7.98 8.69
CA PRO A 158 16.44 -9.37 9.02
C PRO A 158 15.26 -10.26 8.56
N LEU A 159 15.54 -11.25 7.69
CA LEU A 159 14.50 -11.98 6.96
C LEU A 159 13.88 -13.15 7.73
N ASP A 160 14.39 -13.50 8.89
CA ASP A 160 14.00 -14.70 9.67
C ASP A 160 12.52 -14.75 10.05
N LYS A 161 11.90 -13.59 10.30
CA LYS A 161 10.47 -13.46 10.65
C LYS A 161 9.58 -12.92 9.52
N PHE A 162 10.15 -12.47 8.40
CA PHE A 162 9.40 -11.85 7.31
C PHE A 162 9.03 -12.83 6.21
N ILE A 163 7.77 -12.78 5.77
CA ILE A 163 7.27 -13.52 4.61
C ILE A 163 6.71 -12.49 3.63
N PHE A 164 7.24 -12.47 2.42
CA PHE A 164 6.84 -11.52 1.39
C PHE A 164 5.90 -12.16 0.37
N TYR A 165 4.87 -11.41 0.01
CA TYR A 165 3.91 -11.74 -1.02
C TYR A 165 3.88 -10.64 -2.07
N SER A 166 4.08 -11.02 -3.34
CA SER A 166 3.81 -10.15 -4.48
C SER A 166 2.33 -10.22 -4.83
N VAL A 167 1.72 -9.05 -5.04
CA VAL A 167 0.32 -8.93 -5.45
C VAL A 167 0.27 -8.36 -6.86
N GLN A 168 -0.12 -9.19 -7.84
CA GLN A 168 -0.14 -8.79 -9.25
C GLN A 168 -1.52 -9.08 -9.85
N LYS A 169 -2.20 -8.04 -10.34
CA LYS A 169 -3.52 -8.15 -10.99
C LYS A 169 -4.55 -8.97 -10.20
N GLY A 170 -4.50 -8.90 -8.89
CA GLY A 170 -5.39 -9.64 -8.00
C GLY A 170 -4.90 -11.01 -7.58
N GLU A 171 -3.78 -11.49 -8.09
CA GLU A 171 -3.13 -12.72 -7.66
C GLU A 171 -2.10 -12.45 -6.55
N ILE A 172 -2.04 -13.33 -5.56
CA ILE A 172 -1.12 -13.25 -4.42
C ILE A 172 -0.17 -14.43 -4.49
N SER A 173 1.12 -14.16 -4.60
CA SER A 173 2.18 -15.17 -4.70
C SER A 173 3.27 -14.92 -3.66
N ARG A 174 3.69 -15.97 -2.95
CA ARG A 174 4.85 -15.89 -2.04
C ARG A 174 6.13 -15.74 -2.88
N VAL A 175 7.02 -14.83 -2.49
CA VAL A 175 8.27 -14.52 -3.17
C VAL A 175 9.47 -14.56 -2.23
#